data_816238efc18c49f0ea6174bcb46502c3
#
_entry.id   816238efc18c49f0ea6174bcb46502c3
#
_cell.length_a   1.000
_cell.length_b   1.000
_cell.length_c   1.000
_cell.angle_alpha   90.00
_cell.angle_beta   90.00
_cell.angle_gamma   90.00
#
_symmetry.space_group_name_H-M   'P 1'
#
loop_
_entity.id
_entity.type
_entity.pdbx_description
1 polymer ?
#
loop_
_entity_poly.entity_id
_entity_poly.type
_entity_poly.pdbx_seq_one_letter_code
_entity_poly.pdbx_strand_id
1 'polypeptide(L)'
;ALMRVEGTPHSWPDAQAAWDEGRMSRWPDAKTAHAMGYYRASDIPFQFALADAFTLCDAYHCSIQTGTNTNRLMLWTGTNDPGGKNGGPAIGNSHDNVPSLGGHPQDYTWTTYVERLGKAGITWRVYQDMADNFEDNPLAGFASFRQAFAGAPGADPVLKELGLGTRKLDGLKADVLAGRLPQVSFIVAPAAESEHPGPSSPAQGADYTAQVLDALTADPKVWARTVLFIMFDENDGFFDHMPPPVPPSRD
;
A
#
# COMPACT_ATOMS: atom_id res chain seq x y z
N ALA A 1 18.13 17.00 -10.07
CA ALA A 1 18.63 15.64 -10.24
C ALA A 1 17.61 14.68 -9.63
N LEU A 2 17.15 13.73 -10.41
CA LEU A 2 16.31 12.65 -9.93
C LEU A 2 17.17 11.79 -8.99
N MET A 3 17.07 12.00 -7.69
CA MET A 3 17.79 11.19 -6.73
C MET A 3 17.03 9.88 -6.56
N ARG A 4 17.39 8.91 -7.37
CA ARG A 4 17.02 7.51 -7.13
C ARG A 4 17.97 6.95 -6.09
N VAL A 5 17.43 6.23 -5.16
CA VAL A 5 18.19 5.44 -4.19
C VAL A 5 17.93 3.96 -4.46
N GLU A 6 18.86 3.13 -4.04
CA GLU A 6 18.64 1.69 -4.02
C GLU A 6 17.92 1.32 -2.73
N GLY A 7 17.04 0.31 -2.78
CA GLY A 7 16.39 -0.23 -1.62
C GLY A 7 17.37 -0.89 -0.65
N THR A 8 16.94 -1.06 0.57
CA THR A 8 17.67 -1.79 1.59
C THR A 8 16.95 -3.08 1.98
N PRO A 9 17.60 -4.05 2.63
CA PRO A 9 16.89 -5.23 3.13
C PRO A 9 15.70 -4.84 4.02
N HIS A 10 14.52 -5.33 3.71
CA HIS A 10 13.26 -5.01 4.43
C HIS A 10 12.38 -6.24 4.68
N SER A 11 12.99 -7.41 4.75
CA SER A 11 12.30 -8.65 5.16
C SER A 11 12.19 -8.75 6.68
N TRP A 12 11.35 -9.67 7.16
CA TRP A 12 11.17 -9.91 8.59
C TRP A 12 12.48 -10.14 9.37
N PRO A 13 13.40 -11.04 8.93
CA PRO A 13 14.61 -11.32 9.70
C PRO A 13 15.53 -10.10 9.89
N ASP A 14 15.76 -9.33 8.81
CA ASP A 14 16.64 -8.16 8.88
C ASP A 14 15.98 -6.99 9.62
N ALA A 15 14.67 -6.84 9.54
CA ALA A 15 13.93 -5.85 10.30
C ALA A 15 14.00 -6.15 11.82
N GLN A 16 13.86 -7.42 12.23
CA GLN A 16 14.02 -7.81 13.63
C GLN A 16 15.45 -7.58 14.12
N ALA A 17 16.45 -7.87 13.27
CA ALA A 17 17.85 -7.60 13.61
C ALA A 17 18.13 -6.11 13.79
N ALA A 18 17.57 -5.25 12.94
CA ALA A 18 17.71 -3.79 13.02
C ALA A 18 17.00 -3.20 14.24
N TRP A 19 15.80 -3.70 14.53
CA TRP A 19 14.98 -3.30 15.68
C TRP A 19 15.64 -3.56 17.02
N ASP A 20 16.42 -4.65 17.13
CA ASP A 20 17.28 -4.97 18.29
C ASP A 20 16.52 -4.86 19.63
N GLU A 21 15.41 -5.58 19.76
CA GLU A 21 14.56 -5.57 20.97
C GLU A 21 14.08 -4.17 21.40
N GLY A 22 13.79 -3.31 20.44
CA GLY A 22 13.31 -1.93 20.65
C GLY A 22 14.42 -0.89 20.81
N ARG A 23 15.68 -1.29 20.83
CA ARG A 23 16.82 -0.35 20.93
C ARG A 23 17.06 0.43 19.64
N MET A 24 16.59 -0.06 18.50
CA MET A 24 16.76 0.56 17.18
C MET A 24 18.22 0.82 16.80
N SER A 25 19.16 0.02 17.34
CA SER A 25 20.58 0.35 17.35
C SER A 25 21.40 -0.33 16.27
N ARG A 26 20.82 -1.30 15.53
CA ARG A 26 21.58 -2.13 14.59
C ARG A 26 21.22 -1.92 13.13
N TRP A 27 20.67 -0.75 12.78
CA TRP A 27 20.24 -0.45 11.42
C TRP A 27 21.37 -0.55 10.38
N PRO A 28 22.53 0.10 10.58
CA PRO A 28 23.62 -0.01 9.62
C PRO A 28 24.15 -1.43 9.45
N ASP A 29 24.16 -2.23 10.52
CA ASP A 29 24.64 -3.61 10.49
C ASP A 29 23.68 -4.55 9.74
N ALA A 30 22.38 -4.40 9.99
CA ALA A 30 21.35 -5.28 9.42
C ALA A 30 20.92 -4.86 8.02
N LYS A 31 20.99 -3.56 7.71
CA LYS A 31 20.41 -2.95 6.49
C LYS A 31 21.40 -2.11 5.69
N THR A 32 22.68 -2.17 5.99
CA THR A 32 23.76 -1.32 5.46
C THR A 32 23.69 0.14 5.92
N ALA A 33 24.82 0.86 5.81
CA ALA A 33 24.88 2.29 6.17
C ALA A 33 23.95 3.16 5.30
N HIS A 34 23.58 2.69 4.10
CA HIS A 34 22.66 3.36 3.21
C HIS A 34 21.25 3.57 3.83
N ALA A 35 20.84 2.67 4.70
CA ALA A 35 19.56 2.75 5.42
C ALA A 35 19.41 4.01 6.30
N MET A 36 20.52 4.70 6.62
CA MET A 36 20.51 5.96 7.39
C MET A 36 20.35 7.19 6.50
N GLY A 37 20.21 7.02 5.18
CA GLY A 37 19.98 8.12 4.23
C GLY A 37 18.61 8.78 4.41
N TYR A 38 18.51 10.08 4.15
CA TYR A 38 17.26 10.82 4.19
C TYR A 38 17.27 11.98 3.18
N TYR A 39 16.08 12.40 2.77
CA TYR A 39 15.89 13.55 1.90
C TYR A 39 15.68 14.83 2.71
N ARG A 40 16.11 15.95 2.14
CA ARG A 40 15.89 17.30 2.69
C ARG A 40 14.79 18.02 1.88
N ALA A 41 14.30 19.13 2.38
CA ALA A 41 13.29 19.95 1.70
C ALA A 41 13.72 20.38 0.27
N SER A 42 15.03 20.61 0.05
CA SER A 42 15.56 20.89 -1.28
C SER A 42 15.50 19.72 -2.26
N ASP A 43 15.39 18.50 -1.74
CA ASP A 43 15.42 17.27 -2.52
C ASP A 43 14.00 16.82 -2.90
N ILE A 44 13.05 17.00 -1.99
CA ILE A 44 11.64 16.61 -2.14
C ILE A 44 10.70 17.79 -1.80
N PRO A 45 10.78 18.91 -2.52
CA PRO A 45 10.05 20.13 -2.18
C PRO A 45 8.53 19.97 -2.22
N PHE A 46 8.00 19.10 -3.07
CA PHE A 46 6.56 18.85 -3.17
C PHE A 46 6.01 18.18 -1.92
N GLN A 47 6.67 17.15 -1.41
CA GLN A 47 6.27 16.45 -0.19
C GLN A 47 6.32 17.39 1.03
N PHE A 48 7.34 18.24 1.12
CA PHE A 48 7.42 19.26 2.16
C PHE A 48 6.28 20.28 2.04
N ALA A 49 5.95 20.73 0.82
CA ALA A 49 4.82 21.65 0.61
C ALA A 49 3.47 21.01 1.03
N LEU A 50 3.28 19.70 0.80
CA LEU A 50 2.11 18.98 1.30
C LEU A 50 2.09 18.91 2.83
N ALA A 51 3.23 18.62 3.46
CA ALA A 51 3.36 18.58 4.91
C ALA A 51 3.06 19.94 5.55
N ASP A 52 3.51 21.03 4.93
CA ASP A 52 3.24 22.41 5.39
C ASP A 52 1.77 22.82 5.20
N ALA A 53 1.10 22.32 4.16
CA ALA A 53 -0.27 22.70 3.82
C ALA A 53 -1.33 21.85 4.52
N PHE A 54 -1.01 20.63 4.91
CA PHE A 54 -1.94 19.64 5.46
C PHE A 54 -1.42 19.06 6.79
N THR A 55 -2.03 17.98 7.24
CA THR A 55 -1.61 17.32 8.49
C THR A 55 -0.53 16.30 8.19
N LEU A 56 0.64 16.46 8.81
CA LEU A 56 1.70 15.46 8.84
C LEU A 56 1.59 14.62 10.12
N CYS A 57 1.52 13.29 9.95
CA CYS A 57 1.53 12.34 11.07
C CYS A 57 2.97 11.82 11.25
N ASP A 58 3.81 12.54 11.98
CA ASP A 58 5.24 12.23 12.14
C ASP A 58 5.52 11.07 13.10
N ALA A 59 4.53 10.63 13.84
CA ALA A 59 4.59 9.42 14.66
C ALA A 59 3.97 8.18 13.96
N TYR A 60 3.75 8.26 12.64
CA TYR A 60 3.30 7.12 11.84
C TYR A 60 4.44 6.12 11.64
N HIS A 61 4.12 4.85 11.64
CA HIS A 61 5.03 3.75 11.36
C HIS A 61 4.28 2.66 10.59
N CYS A 62 5.02 1.77 9.93
CA CYS A 62 4.41 0.60 9.29
C CYS A 62 3.71 -0.31 10.31
N SER A 63 2.74 -1.05 9.86
CA SER A 63 1.91 -1.90 10.73
C SER A 63 2.68 -3.08 11.31
N ILE A 64 3.69 -3.57 10.58
CA ILE A 64 4.54 -4.68 10.95
C ILE A 64 5.92 -4.51 10.31
N GLN A 65 6.97 -4.86 11.02
CA GLN A 65 8.37 -4.70 10.59
C GLN A 65 8.76 -5.77 9.57
N THR A 66 8.24 -5.67 8.37
CA THR A 66 8.55 -6.52 7.22
C THR A 66 8.18 -5.79 5.93
N GLY A 67 8.16 -6.49 4.80
CA GLY A 67 7.94 -5.88 3.49
C GLY A 67 6.49 -5.56 3.16
N THR A 68 6.32 -5.14 1.93
CA THR A 68 5.15 -4.54 1.29
C THR A 68 3.86 -5.32 1.49
N ASN A 69 3.82 -6.59 1.08
CA ASN A 69 2.57 -7.35 1.05
C ASN A 69 1.93 -7.47 2.44
N THR A 70 2.71 -7.75 3.47
CA THR A 70 2.18 -7.87 4.84
C THR A 70 1.61 -6.55 5.35
N ASN A 71 2.29 -5.43 5.12
CA ASN A 71 1.81 -4.12 5.53
C ASN A 71 0.54 -3.72 4.78
N ARG A 72 0.46 -4.01 3.48
CA ARG A 72 -0.76 -3.81 2.69
C ARG A 72 -1.90 -4.70 3.17
N LEU A 73 -1.64 -5.96 3.51
CA LEU A 73 -2.64 -6.84 4.13
C LEU A 73 -3.20 -6.27 5.43
N MET A 74 -2.35 -5.69 6.29
CA MET A 74 -2.80 -5.02 7.52
C MET A 74 -3.74 -3.86 7.23
N LEU A 75 -3.42 -3.01 6.24
CA LEU A 75 -4.29 -1.92 5.80
C LEU A 75 -5.64 -2.43 5.26
N TRP A 76 -5.62 -3.48 4.45
CA TRP A 76 -6.80 -3.94 3.70
C TRP A 76 -7.63 -4.98 4.44
N THR A 77 -7.14 -5.49 5.58
CA THR A 77 -7.86 -6.54 6.33
C THR A 77 -7.77 -6.42 7.85
N GLY A 78 -6.78 -5.67 8.37
CA GLY A 78 -6.51 -5.52 9.81
C GLY A 78 -5.78 -6.72 10.42
N THR A 79 -5.27 -7.66 9.61
CA THR A 79 -4.58 -8.87 10.11
C THR A 79 -3.68 -9.48 9.04
N ASN A 80 -2.66 -10.22 9.48
CA ASN A 80 -1.84 -11.07 8.62
C ASN A 80 -2.07 -12.57 8.90
N ASP A 81 -3.18 -12.93 9.54
CA ASP A 81 -3.52 -14.28 9.98
C ASP A 81 -2.43 -14.94 10.85
N PRO A 82 -2.10 -14.37 12.03
CA PRO A 82 -0.99 -14.87 12.86
C PRO A 82 -1.22 -16.29 13.38
N GLY A 83 -2.45 -16.77 13.35
CA GLY A 83 -2.82 -18.14 13.73
C GLY A 83 -2.62 -19.18 12.62
N GLY A 84 -2.29 -18.77 11.39
CA GLY A 84 -2.04 -19.64 10.24
C GLY A 84 -3.23 -20.50 9.83
N LYS A 85 -4.45 -20.03 10.05
CA LYS A 85 -5.67 -20.83 9.80
C LYS A 85 -6.30 -20.58 8.44
N ASN A 86 -5.91 -19.49 7.78
CA ASN A 86 -6.54 -19.00 6.56
C ASN A 86 -5.54 -18.74 5.43
N GLY A 87 -4.38 -19.40 5.46
CA GLY A 87 -3.31 -19.26 4.47
C GLY A 87 -2.14 -18.38 4.91
N GLY A 88 -2.21 -17.78 6.11
CA GLY A 88 -1.11 -17.08 6.76
C GLY A 88 -0.23 -18.03 7.60
N PRO A 89 0.63 -17.48 8.50
CA PRO A 89 0.84 -16.06 8.71
C PRO A 89 1.59 -15.42 7.53
N ALA A 90 1.08 -14.30 7.04
CA ALA A 90 1.78 -13.52 6.00
C ALA A 90 2.84 -12.65 6.69
N ILE A 91 4.12 -12.93 6.42
CA ILE A 91 5.28 -12.22 6.97
C ILE A 91 6.30 -11.83 5.91
N GLY A 92 6.00 -12.05 4.64
CA GLY A 92 6.85 -11.73 3.51
C GLY A 92 6.03 -11.48 2.25
N ASN A 93 6.70 -11.02 1.19
CA ASN A 93 6.07 -10.78 -0.10
C ASN A 93 5.72 -12.11 -0.79
N SER A 94 4.44 -12.39 -0.85
CA SER A 94 3.85 -13.55 -1.52
C SER A 94 2.37 -13.25 -1.75
N HIS A 95 1.69 -13.99 -2.62
CA HIS A 95 0.26 -13.81 -2.89
C HIS A 95 -0.11 -12.44 -3.49
N ASP A 96 0.85 -11.71 -4.00
CA ASP A 96 0.78 -10.36 -4.52
C ASP A 96 0.17 -10.31 -5.94
N ASN A 97 -0.05 -11.48 -6.56
CA ASN A 97 -0.74 -11.58 -7.83
C ASN A 97 -1.68 -12.78 -7.89
N VAL A 98 -2.56 -12.83 -8.90
CA VAL A 98 -3.39 -14.00 -9.18
C VAL A 98 -2.55 -15.12 -9.78
N PRO A 99 -2.86 -16.42 -9.57
CA PRO A 99 -2.05 -17.54 -10.05
C PRO A 99 -1.83 -17.55 -11.56
N SER A 100 -2.81 -17.12 -12.36
CA SER A 100 -2.70 -17.01 -13.83
C SER A 100 -1.71 -15.96 -14.31
N LEU A 101 -1.29 -15.05 -13.42
CA LEU A 101 -0.28 -14.00 -13.68
C LEU A 101 0.99 -14.21 -12.84
N GLY A 102 1.24 -15.44 -12.38
CA GLY A 102 2.45 -15.82 -11.65
C GLY A 102 2.35 -15.74 -10.12
N GLY A 103 1.17 -15.43 -9.57
CA GLY A 103 0.96 -15.37 -8.13
C GLY A 103 1.05 -16.73 -7.43
N HIS A 104 1.16 -16.72 -6.11
CA HIS A 104 1.25 -17.89 -5.26
C HIS A 104 0.05 -18.83 -5.47
N PRO A 105 0.25 -20.17 -5.52
CA PRO A 105 -0.84 -21.11 -5.81
C PRO A 105 -1.86 -21.26 -4.68
N GLN A 106 -1.49 -20.96 -3.43
CA GLN A 106 -2.40 -21.01 -2.30
C GLN A 106 -3.10 -19.66 -2.12
N ASP A 107 -4.31 -19.69 -1.56
CA ASP A 107 -5.13 -18.53 -1.34
C ASP A 107 -5.14 -18.12 0.12
N TYR A 108 -5.30 -16.80 0.35
CA TYR A 108 -5.81 -16.30 1.61
C TYR A 108 -7.32 -16.43 1.66
N THR A 109 -7.87 -16.78 2.82
CA THR A 109 -9.31 -17.09 2.95
C THR A 109 -10.05 -16.27 4.01
N TRP A 110 -9.39 -15.34 4.70
CA TRP A 110 -10.10 -14.44 5.62
C TRP A 110 -10.76 -13.28 4.88
N THR A 111 -11.76 -12.67 5.50
CA THR A 111 -12.54 -11.58 4.90
C THR A 111 -11.74 -10.29 4.82
N THR A 112 -11.74 -9.66 3.66
CA THR A 112 -11.12 -8.35 3.45
C THR A 112 -12.02 -7.21 3.93
N TYR A 113 -11.42 -6.03 4.13
CA TYR A 113 -12.17 -4.84 4.54
C TYR A 113 -13.16 -4.39 3.46
N VAL A 114 -12.79 -4.48 2.18
CA VAL A 114 -13.67 -4.09 1.07
C VAL A 114 -14.90 -5.00 0.94
N GLU A 115 -14.78 -6.30 1.26
CA GLU A 115 -15.95 -7.18 1.35
C GLU A 115 -16.88 -6.77 2.50
N ARG A 116 -16.32 -6.32 3.62
CA ARG A 116 -17.09 -5.76 4.74
C ARG A 116 -17.79 -4.47 4.37
N LEU A 117 -17.11 -3.57 3.64
CA LEU A 117 -17.69 -2.34 3.10
C LEU A 117 -18.89 -2.66 2.20
N GLY A 118 -18.69 -3.54 1.21
CA GLY A 118 -19.77 -3.95 0.30
C GLY A 118 -20.97 -4.55 1.05
N LYS A 119 -20.71 -5.42 2.04
CA LYS A 119 -21.78 -5.99 2.88
C LYS A 119 -22.53 -4.93 3.70
N ALA A 120 -21.85 -3.84 4.08
CA ALA A 120 -22.45 -2.71 4.79
C ALA A 120 -23.14 -1.69 3.85
N GLY A 121 -23.16 -1.93 2.55
CA GLY A 121 -23.72 -1.00 1.55
C GLY A 121 -22.86 0.22 1.29
N ILE A 122 -21.59 0.21 1.70
CA ILE A 122 -20.62 1.26 1.43
C ILE A 122 -19.99 1.03 0.07
N THR A 123 -20.04 2.01 -0.80
CA THR A 123 -19.42 1.92 -2.13
C THR A 123 -17.92 2.05 -2.04
N TRP A 124 -17.22 1.21 -2.79
CA TRP A 124 -15.76 1.20 -2.82
C TRP A 124 -15.22 0.87 -4.21
N ARG A 125 -13.96 1.20 -4.47
CA ARG A 125 -13.24 0.81 -5.70
C ARG A 125 -11.73 0.95 -5.51
N VAL A 126 -10.99 0.15 -6.25
CA VAL A 126 -9.54 0.31 -6.45
C VAL A 126 -9.30 1.02 -7.78
N TYR A 127 -8.54 2.10 -7.77
CA TYR A 127 -8.05 2.81 -8.95
C TYR A 127 -6.60 2.40 -9.18
N GLN A 128 -6.37 1.71 -10.28
CA GLN A 128 -5.08 1.10 -10.62
C GLN A 128 -5.01 0.77 -12.11
N ASP A 129 -3.83 0.40 -12.57
CA ASP A 129 -3.65 -0.43 -13.77
C ASP A 129 -3.33 -1.86 -13.34
N MET A 130 -4.23 -2.82 -13.55
CA MET A 130 -3.99 -4.20 -13.11
C MET A 130 -2.83 -4.88 -13.84
N ALA A 131 -2.40 -4.34 -14.99
CA ALA A 131 -1.23 -4.84 -15.72
C ALA A 131 0.09 -4.25 -15.21
N ASP A 132 0.03 -3.12 -14.50
CA ASP A 132 1.18 -2.42 -13.94
C ASP A 132 0.74 -1.69 -12.65
N ASN A 133 0.57 -2.43 -11.58
CA ASN A 133 0.31 -1.93 -10.23
C ASN A 133 1.41 -2.33 -9.25
N PHE A 134 2.55 -2.75 -9.75
CA PHE A 134 3.71 -3.23 -9.00
C PHE A 134 3.39 -4.38 -8.02
N GLU A 135 2.31 -5.15 -8.31
CA GLU A 135 1.78 -6.21 -7.44
C GLU A 135 1.32 -5.72 -6.06
N ASP A 136 1.03 -4.43 -5.95
CA ASP A 136 0.71 -3.72 -4.71
C ASP A 136 -0.78 -3.80 -4.32
N ASN A 137 -1.56 -4.64 -5.00
CA ASN A 137 -2.95 -4.88 -4.65
C ASN A 137 -3.12 -6.24 -3.95
N PRO A 138 -3.18 -6.28 -2.60
CA PRO A 138 -3.21 -7.53 -1.85
C PRO A 138 -4.51 -8.33 -2.04
N LEU A 139 -5.57 -7.75 -2.63
CA LEU A 139 -6.79 -8.49 -2.96
C LEU A 139 -6.52 -9.65 -3.93
N ALA A 140 -5.48 -9.54 -4.74
CA ALA A 140 -5.03 -10.58 -5.66
C ALA A 140 -4.60 -11.89 -4.96
N GLY A 141 -4.36 -11.86 -3.65
CA GLY A 141 -4.05 -13.03 -2.83
C GLY A 141 -5.26 -13.79 -2.29
N PHE A 142 -6.46 -13.23 -2.37
CA PHE A 142 -7.65 -13.78 -1.71
C PHE A 142 -8.49 -14.69 -2.60
N ALA A 143 -8.95 -15.80 -2.07
CA ALA A 143 -9.76 -16.80 -2.77
C ALA A 143 -11.00 -16.20 -3.43
N SER A 144 -11.73 -15.31 -2.75
CA SER A 144 -12.93 -14.66 -3.28
C SER A 144 -12.63 -13.84 -4.53
N PHE A 145 -11.54 -13.06 -4.51
CA PHE A 145 -11.11 -12.23 -5.64
C PHE A 145 -10.53 -13.07 -6.79
N ARG A 146 -9.75 -14.10 -6.47
CA ARG A 146 -9.18 -15.03 -7.47
C ARG A 146 -10.26 -15.82 -8.20
N GLN A 147 -11.26 -16.28 -7.48
CA GLN A 147 -12.44 -16.96 -8.08
C GLN A 147 -13.23 -15.99 -8.98
N ALA A 148 -13.45 -14.75 -8.55
CA ALA A 148 -14.10 -13.72 -9.35
C ALA A 148 -13.26 -13.37 -10.59
N PHE A 149 -11.95 -13.25 -10.45
CA PHE A 149 -11.04 -12.96 -11.57
C PHE A 149 -11.06 -14.07 -12.62
N ALA A 150 -11.07 -15.31 -12.18
CA ALA A 150 -11.15 -16.50 -13.06
C ALA A 150 -12.56 -16.73 -13.66
N GLY A 151 -13.58 -16.01 -13.23
CA GLY A 151 -14.97 -16.23 -13.66
C GLY A 151 -15.54 -17.54 -13.15
N ALA A 152 -15.15 -18.00 -11.95
CA ALA A 152 -15.61 -19.25 -11.38
C ALA A 152 -17.13 -19.23 -11.14
N PRO A 153 -17.84 -20.37 -11.30
CA PRO A 153 -19.26 -20.44 -11.03
C PRO A 153 -19.59 -20.05 -9.59
N GLY A 154 -20.53 -19.12 -9.42
CA GLY A 154 -20.97 -18.61 -8.12
C GLY A 154 -20.07 -17.52 -7.51
N ALA A 155 -18.96 -17.18 -8.13
CA ALA A 155 -18.14 -16.04 -7.71
C ALA A 155 -18.85 -14.70 -7.99
N ASP A 156 -18.68 -13.73 -7.10
CA ASP A 156 -19.23 -12.38 -7.28
C ASP A 156 -18.38 -11.58 -8.29
N PRO A 157 -18.92 -11.27 -9.49
CA PRO A 157 -18.15 -10.54 -10.50
C PRO A 157 -17.78 -9.10 -10.09
N VAL A 158 -18.51 -8.54 -9.12
CA VAL A 158 -18.23 -7.18 -8.58
C VAL A 158 -16.85 -7.12 -7.94
N LEU A 159 -16.41 -8.19 -7.29
CA LEU A 159 -15.06 -8.24 -6.70
C LEU A 159 -13.96 -8.10 -7.76
N LYS A 160 -14.15 -8.74 -8.93
CA LYS A 160 -13.23 -8.54 -10.06
C LYS A 160 -13.29 -7.12 -10.59
N GLU A 161 -14.49 -6.62 -10.85
CA GLU A 161 -14.68 -5.29 -11.46
C GLU A 161 -14.12 -4.17 -10.58
N LEU A 162 -14.46 -4.17 -9.29
CA LEU A 162 -14.10 -3.10 -8.37
C LEU A 162 -12.70 -3.28 -7.75
N GLY A 163 -12.27 -4.53 -7.53
CA GLY A 163 -11.04 -4.85 -6.82
C GLY A 163 -9.84 -5.17 -7.72
N LEU A 164 -10.06 -5.92 -8.81
CA LEU A 164 -8.99 -6.38 -9.70
C LEU A 164 -9.16 -5.86 -11.14
N GLY A 165 -10.02 -4.88 -11.36
CA GLY A 165 -10.18 -4.21 -12.65
C GLY A 165 -9.20 -3.06 -12.83
N THR A 166 -8.89 -2.73 -14.09
CA THR A 166 -8.13 -1.53 -14.44
C THR A 166 -9.06 -0.33 -14.49
N ARG A 167 -8.80 0.68 -13.67
CA ARG A 167 -9.41 2.01 -13.71
C ARG A 167 -8.40 3.01 -13.17
N LYS A 168 -7.80 3.78 -14.06
CA LYS A 168 -6.70 4.71 -13.76
C LYS A 168 -7.18 6.09 -13.25
N LEU A 169 -6.28 7.05 -13.15
CA LEU A 169 -6.58 8.40 -12.65
C LEU A 169 -7.54 9.20 -13.55
N ASP A 170 -7.57 8.93 -14.84
CA ASP A 170 -8.59 9.49 -15.74
C ASP A 170 -10.01 9.02 -15.34
N GLY A 171 -10.13 7.76 -14.96
CA GLY A 171 -11.35 7.20 -14.38
C GLY A 171 -11.70 7.80 -13.01
N LEU A 172 -10.72 8.04 -12.15
CA LEU A 172 -10.91 8.74 -10.88
C LEU A 172 -11.48 10.14 -11.12
N LYS A 173 -10.84 10.92 -12.01
CA LYS A 173 -11.29 12.27 -12.36
C LYS A 173 -12.70 12.28 -12.98
N ALA A 174 -12.99 11.31 -13.85
CA ALA A 174 -14.32 11.16 -14.44
C ALA A 174 -15.38 10.86 -13.37
N ASP A 175 -15.09 10.02 -12.37
CA ASP A 175 -16.00 9.72 -11.27
C ASP A 175 -16.23 10.93 -10.35
N VAL A 176 -15.19 11.72 -10.08
CA VAL A 176 -15.29 12.99 -9.34
C VAL A 176 -16.21 13.96 -10.07
N LEU A 177 -15.95 14.25 -11.35
CA LEU A 177 -16.74 15.19 -12.16
C LEU A 177 -18.20 14.76 -12.35
N ALA A 178 -18.45 13.46 -12.34
CA ALA A 178 -19.80 12.90 -12.44
C ALA A 178 -20.51 12.76 -11.08
N GLY A 179 -19.89 13.15 -9.96
CA GLY A 179 -20.44 12.97 -8.62
C GLY A 179 -20.64 11.51 -8.22
N ARG A 180 -19.82 10.60 -8.77
CA ARG A 180 -19.90 9.15 -8.54
C ARG A 180 -18.65 8.58 -7.87
N LEU A 181 -17.81 9.44 -7.28
CA LEU A 181 -16.66 8.96 -6.50
C LEU A 181 -17.17 8.00 -5.42
N PRO A 182 -16.65 6.76 -5.32
CA PRO A 182 -17.02 5.84 -4.25
C PRO A 182 -16.71 6.42 -2.86
N GLN A 183 -17.47 5.99 -1.86
CA GLN A 183 -17.27 6.43 -0.47
C GLN A 183 -15.89 6.04 0.06
N VAL A 184 -15.34 4.90 -0.40
CA VAL A 184 -13.97 4.49 -0.10
C VAL A 184 -13.26 4.16 -1.42
N SER A 185 -12.15 4.84 -1.66
CA SER A 185 -11.35 4.68 -2.87
C SER A 185 -9.92 4.34 -2.48
N PHE A 186 -9.40 3.24 -3.01
CA PHE A 186 -7.98 2.90 -2.90
C PHE A 186 -7.30 3.27 -4.21
N ILE A 187 -6.14 3.88 -4.14
CA ILE A 187 -5.36 4.27 -5.31
C ILE A 187 -4.01 3.56 -5.21
N VAL A 188 -3.68 2.80 -6.24
CA VAL A 188 -2.43 2.05 -6.35
C VAL A 188 -1.68 2.55 -7.57
N ALA A 189 -0.47 3.06 -7.36
CA ALA A 189 0.38 3.60 -8.40
C ALA A 189 0.99 2.49 -9.28
N PRO A 190 1.33 2.78 -10.55
CA PRO A 190 2.18 1.92 -11.35
C PRO A 190 3.61 1.92 -10.80
N ALA A 191 4.40 0.88 -11.14
CA ALA A 191 5.76 0.70 -10.63
C ALA A 191 6.64 1.96 -10.74
N ALA A 192 6.59 2.64 -11.89
CA ALA A 192 7.42 3.82 -12.15
C ALA A 192 7.02 5.06 -11.33
N GLU A 193 5.89 5.05 -10.65
CA GLU A 193 5.32 6.20 -9.92
C GLU A 193 5.02 5.85 -8.44
N SER A 194 5.45 4.67 -7.99
CA SER A 194 5.16 4.13 -6.64
C SER A 194 6.04 4.69 -5.53
N GLU A 195 7.09 5.43 -5.86
CA GLU A 195 8.21 5.84 -4.99
C GLU A 195 9.11 4.68 -4.52
N HIS A 196 8.81 3.44 -4.88
CA HIS A 196 9.67 2.32 -4.53
C HIS A 196 11.09 2.52 -5.10
N PRO A 197 12.14 2.34 -4.30
CA PRO A 197 13.52 2.41 -4.78
C PRO A 197 13.78 1.44 -5.96
N GLY A 198 14.53 1.91 -6.93
CA GLY A 198 14.80 1.15 -8.15
C GLY A 198 13.87 1.51 -9.31
N PRO A 199 12.60 1.10 -9.38
CA PRO A 199 11.73 1.44 -10.51
C PRO A 199 11.27 2.90 -10.49
N SER A 200 11.17 3.54 -9.34
CA SER A 200 10.63 4.87 -9.16
C SER A 200 11.60 5.84 -8.47
N SER A 201 11.12 7.02 -8.16
CA SER A 201 11.82 8.06 -7.41
C SER A 201 10.81 8.96 -6.71
N PRO A 202 11.21 9.71 -5.65
CA PRO A 202 10.32 10.68 -5.01
C PRO A 202 9.72 11.72 -5.94
N ALA A 203 10.44 12.10 -7.00
CA ALA A 203 9.93 13.06 -7.99
C ALA A 203 8.82 12.45 -8.88
N GLN A 204 8.90 11.16 -9.20
CA GLN A 204 7.87 10.46 -9.97
C GLN A 204 6.62 10.24 -9.12
N GLY A 205 6.77 9.86 -7.85
CA GLY A 205 5.64 9.76 -6.94
C GLY A 205 5.01 11.11 -6.60
N ALA A 206 5.81 12.18 -6.52
CA ALA A 206 5.30 13.55 -6.39
C ALA A 206 4.40 13.94 -7.58
N ASP A 207 4.81 13.60 -8.81
CA ASP A 207 4.01 13.85 -10.02
C ASP A 207 2.70 13.05 -9.98
N TYR A 208 2.76 11.76 -9.64
CA TYR A 208 1.57 10.93 -9.49
C TYR A 208 0.61 11.46 -8.41
N THR A 209 1.14 11.85 -7.26
CA THR A 209 0.35 12.45 -6.18
C THR A 209 -0.30 13.77 -6.61
N ALA A 210 0.42 14.59 -7.39
CA ALA A 210 -0.14 15.82 -7.97
C ALA A 210 -1.30 15.52 -8.94
N GLN A 211 -1.19 14.47 -9.75
CA GLN A 211 -2.28 14.03 -10.64
C GLN A 211 -3.49 13.50 -9.84
N VAL A 212 -3.28 12.80 -8.72
CA VAL A 212 -4.36 12.39 -7.81
C VAL A 212 -5.09 13.61 -7.24
N LEU A 213 -4.32 14.62 -6.77
CA LEU A 213 -4.89 15.86 -6.26
C LEU A 213 -5.66 16.62 -7.35
N ASP A 214 -5.12 16.70 -8.58
CA ASP A 214 -5.81 17.32 -9.73
C ASP A 214 -7.15 16.62 -10.04
N ALA A 215 -7.17 15.29 -9.96
CA ALA A 215 -8.40 14.53 -10.15
C ALA A 215 -9.43 14.79 -9.04
N LEU A 216 -9.02 14.79 -7.77
CA LEU A 216 -9.92 14.97 -6.63
C LEU A 216 -10.42 16.42 -6.50
N THR A 217 -9.59 17.41 -6.83
CA THR A 217 -9.95 18.83 -6.77
C THR A 217 -10.72 19.33 -7.99
N ALA A 218 -10.90 18.50 -9.02
CA ALA A 218 -11.63 18.86 -10.24
C ALA A 218 -13.09 19.27 -9.98
N ASP A 219 -13.71 18.78 -8.89
CA ASP A 219 -14.97 19.30 -8.36
C ASP A 219 -14.79 19.75 -6.90
N PRO A 220 -14.84 21.06 -6.63
CA PRO A 220 -14.70 21.59 -5.27
C PRO A 220 -15.75 21.07 -4.28
N LYS A 221 -16.93 20.65 -4.73
CA LYS A 221 -17.96 20.08 -3.85
C LYS A 221 -17.63 18.67 -3.41
N VAL A 222 -16.96 17.91 -4.26
CA VAL A 222 -16.44 16.58 -3.92
C VAL A 222 -15.24 16.74 -3.00
N TRP A 223 -14.29 17.59 -3.38
CA TRP A 223 -13.09 17.86 -2.57
C TRP A 223 -13.41 18.29 -1.14
N ALA A 224 -14.37 19.21 -0.94
CA ALA A 224 -14.77 19.68 0.39
C ALA A 224 -15.32 18.59 1.33
N ARG A 225 -15.56 17.39 0.83
CA ARG A 225 -16.08 16.24 1.56
C ARG A 225 -15.19 15.01 1.45
N THR A 226 -13.97 15.19 0.93
CA THR A 226 -12.99 14.13 0.75
C THR A 226 -11.93 14.21 1.84
N VAL A 227 -11.60 13.08 2.43
CA VAL A 227 -10.39 12.90 3.24
C VAL A 227 -9.43 12.07 2.40
N LEU A 228 -8.24 12.59 2.16
CA LEU A 228 -7.17 11.89 1.45
C LEU A 228 -6.08 11.49 2.45
N PHE A 229 -5.79 10.21 2.53
CA PHE A 229 -4.63 9.67 3.22
C PHE A 229 -3.55 9.35 2.19
N ILE A 230 -2.38 9.97 2.32
CA ILE A 230 -1.17 9.61 1.58
C ILE A 230 -0.30 8.83 2.54
N MET A 231 0.00 7.58 2.22
CA MET A 231 0.67 6.67 3.13
C MET A 231 1.71 5.86 2.37
N PHE A 232 2.81 5.58 3.05
CA PHE A 232 3.73 4.54 2.64
C PHE A 232 3.31 3.22 3.30
N ASP A 233 3.43 2.11 2.60
CA ASP A 233 3.13 0.79 3.16
C ASP A 233 4.19 0.37 4.19
N GLU A 234 5.46 0.66 3.88
CA GLU A 234 6.60 0.47 4.78
C GLU A 234 7.76 1.39 4.35
N ASN A 235 8.91 1.30 5.00
CA ASN A 235 10.04 2.21 4.84
C ASN A 235 11.15 1.68 3.92
N ASP A 236 10.94 0.63 3.16
CA ASP A 236 11.94 -0.06 2.32
C ASP A 236 13.27 -0.36 3.07
N GLY A 237 13.18 -0.60 4.38
CA GLY A 237 14.33 -0.82 5.26
C GLY A 237 15.11 0.43 5.67
N PHE A 238 14.72 1.64 5.23
CA PHE A 238 15.33 2.87 5.72
C PHE A 238 14.97 3.12 7.18
N PHE A 239 15.85 3.82 7.89
CA PHE A 239 15.68 4.10 9.31
C PHE A 239 14.43 4.98 9.55
N ASP A 240 13.58 4.51 10.44
CA ASP A 240 12.48 5.29 10.99
C ASP A 240 12.79 5.69 12.44
N HIS A 241 12.54 6.94 12.80
CA HIS A 241 12.78 7.45 14.15
C HIS A 241 11.74 6.96 15.17
N MET A 242 10.59 6.46 14.70
CA MET A 242 9.52 5.93 15.54
C MET A 242 9.53 4.41 15.57
N PRO A 243 9.88 3.78 16.72
CA PRO A 243 9.74 2.34 16.85
C PRO A 243 8.24 1.98 16.88
N PRO A 244 7.78 1.02 16.05
CA PRO A 244 6.41 0.55 16.10
C PRO A 244 6.13 -0.14 17.44
N PRO A 245 4.88 -0.09 17.95
CA PRO A 245 4.50 -0.84 19.12
C PRO A 245 4.61 -2.34 18.84
N VAL A 246 5.17 -3.08 19.76
CA VAL A 246 5.33 -4.54 19.68
C VAL A 246 4.49 -5.16 20.79
N PRO A 247 3.67 -6.18 20.49
CA PRO A 247 2.93 -6.88 21.53
C PRO A 247 3.92 -7.51 22.54
N PRO A 248 3.56 -7.58 23.82
CA PRO A 248 4.42 -8.20 24.82
C PRO A 248 4.68 -9.67 24.45
N SER A 249 5.92 -10.09 24.60
CA SER A 249 6.28 -11.51 24.51
C SER A 249 5.46 -12.33 25.50
N ARG A 250 5.12 -13.54 25.12
CA ARG A 250 4.44 -14.52 26.00
C ARG A 250 5.44 -15.59 26.40
N ASP A 251 6.62 -15.17 26.83
CA ASP A 251 7.60 -16.07 27.40
C ASP A 251 7.17 -16.62 28.75
#